data_60785d4904d8604b60a937332446138a
#
_entry.id   60785d4904d8604b60a937332446138a
#
_cell.length_a   1.000
_cell.length_b   1.000
_cell.length_c   1.000
_cell.angle_alpha   90.00
_cell.angle_beta   90.00
_cell.angle_gamma   90.00
#
_symmetry.space_group_name_H-M   'P 1'
#
loop_
_entity.id
_entity.type
_entity.pdbx_description
1 polymer ?
#
loop_
_entity_poly.entity_id
_entity_poly.type
_entity_poly.pdbx_seq_one_letter_code
_entity_poly.pdbx_strand_id
1 'polypeptide(L)'
;MNYFSIASLALVAALGQARGQAAGVDAAPADAWPMYRGTASLTGVSKSKLGTALKLLWTFKAEEGIHSTAAIANGKVYVGCDDGNLYALDFKTGKKLWAFATDDIVESSPLVHNDRVYFGSSDGFVYAVTAKDGKLLWKFETEDRVLGAPNLFEPSGDGAKPALIVGSYDFRLYSLDLDSGKSNWHYETSNYINGSPAVSSGRTAFGGCDAVLHVIQLAEGKKEKQIDAGAYIVGSAAVVDDMAYIGHYENEFLCIDINAGKIAWKYKDRAFAYISSAAVTADRVVVGCRDKRLHCLDRKTGKRLWAFRTRGSIDSSPVVADGKVVVGSDDGNLYIVSLADGKKLWSYEIGEPIIAAPALANGTIIIGAEDGRVYAFGPAK
;
A
#
# COMPACT_ATOMS: atom_id res chain seq x y z
N MET A 1 10.68 28.97 76.30
CA MET A 1 11.52 27.99 75.64
C MET A 1 10.63 27.20 74.72
N ASN A 2 10.58 27.61 73.45
CA ASN A 2 9.70 26.98 72.42
C ASN A 2 10.55 26.18 71.50
N TYR A 3 10.31 24.86 71.39
CA TYR A 3 10.90 23.98 70.39
C TYR A 3 9.99 23.93 69.17
N PHE A 4 10.47 24.41 68.04
CA PHE A 4 9.87 24.21 66.73
C PHE A 4 10.43 22.91 66.11
N SER A 5 9.55 21.96 65.91
CA SER A 5 9.84 20.71 65.15
C SER A 5 9.57 20.95 63.69
N ILE A 6 10.59 20.79 62.81
CA ILE A 6 10.47 20.87 61.37
C ILE A 6 10.20 19.46 60.85
N ALA A 7 8.98 19.23 60.33
CA ALA A 7 8.65 17.99 59.62
C ALA A 7 9.03 18.14 58.15
N SER A 8 10.01 17.37 57.71
CA SER A 8 10.40 17.25 56.30
C SER A 8 9.42 16.35 55.56
N LEU A 9 8.65 16.92 54.64
CA LEU A 9 7.80 16.17 53.71
C LEU A 9 8.67 15.66 52.54
N ALA A 10 8.91 14.36 52.46
CA ALA A 10 9.53 13.74 51.31
C ALA A 10 8.46 13.49 50.26
N LEU A 11 8.53 14.22 49.14
CA LEU A 11 7.70 14.03 47.94
C LEU A 11 8.29 12.87 47.12
N VAL A 12 7.68 11.69 47.21
CA VAL A 12 7.99 10.55 46.36
C VAL A 12 7.31 10.77 45.00
N ALA A 13 8.08 11.20 44.01
CA ALA A 13 7.61 11.25 42.64
C ALA A 13 7.52 9.82 42.07
N ALA A 14 6.30 9.31 41.97
CA ALA A 14 6.02 8.07 41.24
C ALA A 14 6.15 8.34 39.75
N LEU A 15 7.30 7.98 39.18
CA LEU A 15 7.47 7.84 37.73
C LEU A 15 6.64 6.66 37.27
N GLY A 16 5.41 6.93 36.89
CA GLY A 16 4.57 6.00 36.16
C GLY A 16 5.19 5.76 34.76
N GLN A 17 5.86 4.63 34.60
CA GLN A 17 6.20 4.12 33.30
C GLN A 17 4.88 3.79 32.58
N ALA A 18 4.44 4.68 31.69
CA ALA A 18 3.45 4.35 30.68
C ALA A 18 4.07 3.24 29.79
N ARG A 19 3.74 1.99 30.09
CA ARG A 19 3.92 0.90 29.15
C ARG A 19 3.03 1.24 27.96
N GLY A 20 3.63 1.74 26.89
CA GLY A 20 2.97 1.86 25.60
C GLY A 20 2.41 0.48 25.24
N GLN A 21 1.10 0.34 25.19
CA GLN A 21 0.47 -0.77 24.47
C GLN A 21 1.07 -0.73 23.07
N ALA A 22 1.64 -1.84 22.63
CA ALA A 22 2.05 -1.99 21.24
C ALA A 22 0.85 -1.63 20.38
N ALA A 23 0.97 -0.57 19.57
CA ALA A 23 -0.07 -0.20 18.63
C ALA A 23 -0.30 -1.42 17.73
N GLY A 24 -1.55 -1.87 17.61
CA GLY A 24 -1.89 -2.98 16.73
C GLY A 24 -1.51 -2.63 15.29
N VAL A 25 -1.22 -3.65 14.48
CA VAL A 25 -0.97 -3.43 13.04
C VAL A 25 -2.21 -2.80 12.41
N ASP A 26 -1.99 -1.68 11.71
CA ASP A 26 -3.04 -1.01 10.98
C ASP A 26 -3.61 -1.92 9.87
N ALA A 27 -4.92 -1.99 9.74
CA ALA A 27 -5.59 -2.88 8.81
C ALA A 27 -6.84 -2.22 8.23
N ALA A 28 -7.04 -2.37 6.91
CA ALA A 28 -8.22 -1.86 6.21
C ALA A 28 -9.52 -2.35 6.85
N PRO A 29 -10.59 -1.53 6.86
CA PRO A 29 -11.91 -1.92 7.34
C PRO A 29 -12.43 -3.19 6.65
N ALA A 30 -13.36 -3.89 7.28
CA ALA A 30 -13.90 -5.14 6.71
C ALA A 30 -14.72 -4.92 5.43
N ASP A 31 -15.31 -3.75 5.28
CA ASP A 31 -16.24 -3.36 4.21
C ASP A 31 -15.65 -2.39 3.17
N ALA A 32 -14.37 -2.01 3.33
CA ALA A 32 -13.70 -1.07 2.43
C ALA A 32 -12.22 -1.41 2.21
N TRP A 33 -11.70 -0.94 1.08
CA TRP A 33 -10.28 -0.93 0.69
C TRP A 33 -9.99 0.38 -0.02
N PRO A 34 -9.93 1.51 0.72
CA PRO A 34 -10.08 2.84 0.12
C PRO A 34 -8.85 3.35 -0.64
N MET A 35 -7.73 2.66 -0.55
CA MET A 35 -6.44 3.05 -1.13
C MET A 35 -5.55 1.85 -1.37
N TYR A 36 -4.45 2.07 -2.08
CA TYR A 36 -3.40 1.06 -2.27
C TYR A 36 -2.96 0.46 -0.92
N ARG A 37 -2.86 -0.87 -0.85
CA ARG A 37 -2.54 -1.65 0.36
C ARG A 37 -3.53 -1.47 1.53
N GLY A 38 -4.65 -0.77 1.32
CA GLY A 38 -5.78 -0.65 2.23
C GLY A 38 -5.64 0.34 3.37
N THR A 39 -4.43 0.77 3.72
CA THR A 39 -4.12 1.70 4.82
C THR A 39 -3.02 2.67 4.45
N ALA A 40 -2.94 3.82 5.14
CA ALA A 40 -1.91 4.82 4.88
C ALA A 40 -0.49 4.29 5.16
N SER A 41 -0.33 3.38 6.11
CA SER A 41 0.94 2.69 6.41
C SER A 41 1.28 1.54 5.46
N LEU A 42 0.46 1.29 4.45
CA LEU A 42 0.61 0.31 3.37
C LEU A 42 0.78 -1.14 3.85
N THR A 43 0.12 -1.52 4.94
CA THR A 43 0.31 -2.83 5.58
C THR A 43 -0.18 -4.01 4.76
N GLY A 44 -1.12 -3.83 3.82
CA GLY A 44 -1.69 -4.93 3.05
C GLY A 44 -2.53 -5.91 3.88
N VAL A 45 -3.14 -5.44 4.97
CA VAL A 45 -3.96 -6.26 5.87
C VAL A 45 -5.39 -5.77 5.87
N SER A 46 -6.37 -6.68 5.81
CA SER A 46 -7.81 -6.40 5.89
C SER A 46 -8.45 -7.07 7.10
N LYS A 47 -9.42 -6.41 7.70
CA LYS A 47 -10.33 -6.97 8.71
C LYS A 47 -11.47 -7.80 8.10
N SER A 48 -11.58 -7.84 6.77
CA SER A 48 -12.61 -8.59 6.05
C SER A 48 -12.50 -10.09 6.33
N LYS A 49 -13.62 -10.76 6.55
CA LYS A 49 -13.67 -12.22 6.57
C LYS A 49 -13.48 -12.75 5.16
N LEU A 50 -12.77 -13.85 5.01
CA LEU A 50 -12.47 -14.44 3.72
C LEU A 50 -12.74 -15.95 3.75
N GLY A 51 -13.71 -16.41 2.95
CA GLY A 51 -13.96 -17.84 2.72
C GLY A 51 -12.88 -18.48 1.84
N THR A 52 -12.92 -19.81 1.76
CA THR A 52 -12.09 -20.61 0.83
C THR A 52 -12.90 -21.29 -0.27
N ALA A 53 -14.23 -21.17 -0.23
CA ALA A 53 -15.15 -21.62 -1.28
C ALA A 53 -15.66 -20.38 -2.05
N LEU A 54 -14.77 -19.78 -2.85
CA LEU A 54 -15.10 -18.60 -3.64
C LEU A 54 -15.49 -19.01 -5.06
N LYS A 55 -16.39 -18.22 -5.66
CA LYS A 55 -16.72 -18.28 -7.07
C LYS A 55 -16.59 -16.91 -7.72
N LEU A 56 -16.45 -16.90 -9.03
CA LEU A 56 -16.53 -15.70 -9.83
C LEU A 56 -17.96 -15.12 -9.73
N LEU A 57 -18.06 -13.88 -9.28
CA LEU A 57 -19.32 -13.15 -9.14
C LEU A 57 -19.64 -12.36 -10.40
N TRP A 58 -18.66 -11.62 -10.90
CA TRP A 58 -18.76 -10.83 -12.12
C TRP A 58 -17.36 -10.51 -12.68
N THR A 59 -17.36 -10.11 -13.94
CA THR A 59 -16.18 -9.52 -14.62
C THR A 59 -16.59 -8.22 -15.29
N PHE A 60 -15.65 -7.30 -15.37
CA PHE A 60 -15.73 -6.09 -16.21
C PHE A 60 -14.58 -6.13 -17.21
N LYS A 61 -14.82 -5.86 -18.49
CA LYS A 61 -13.80 -5.81 -19.55
C LYS A 61 -13.51 -4.36 -19.91
N ALA A 62 -12.26 -3.93 -19.74
CA ALA A 62 -11.66 -2.72 -20.29
C ALA A 62 -10.96 -3.02 -21.63
N GLU A 63 -10.38 -2.03 -22.27
CA GLU A 63 -9.77 -2.21 -23.58
C GLU A 63 -8.34 -2.75 -23.49
N GLU A 64 -7.58 -2.38 -22.44
CA GLU A 64 -6.20 -2.76 -22.23
C GLU A 64 -5.99 -3.40 -20.84
N GLY A 65 -4.73 -3.73 -20.48
CA GLY A 65 -4.35 -4.35 -19.22
C GLY A 65 -4.73 -3.56 -17.97
N ILE A 66 -4.90 -4.27 -16.85
CA ILE A 66 -5.20 -3.66 -15.54
C ILE A 66 -4.02 -3.91 -14.59
N HIS A 67 -3.15 -2.93 -14.46
CA HIS A 67 -2.01 -2.93 -13.52
C HIS A 67 -2.35 -2.25 -12.19
N SER A 68 -3.28 -1.30 -12.22
CA SER A 68 -3.77 -0.59 -11.05
C SER A 68 -4.42 -1.52 -10.03
N THR A 69 -4.12 -1.34 -8.75
CA THR A 69 -4.88 -2.00 -7.67
C THR A 69 -6.18 -1.24 -7.43
N ALA A 70 -7.29 -1.96 -7.39
CA ALA A 70 -8.59 -1.35 -7.18
C ALA A 70 -8.73 -0.72 -5.77
N ALA A 71 -9.41 0.42 -5.69
CA ALA A 71 -9.96 0.93 -4.43
C ALA A 71 -11.44 0.56 -4.32
N ILE A 72 -11.88 0.21 -3.10
CA ILE A 72 -13.27 -0.19 -2.81
C ILE A 72 -13.80 0.72 -1.70
N ALA A 73 -14.79 1.53 -2.02
CA ALA A 73 -15.43 2.42 -1.06
C ALA A 73 -16.88 2.72 -1.46
N ASN A 74 -17.77 2.88 -0.48
CA ASN A 74 -19.15 3.31 -0.69
C ASN A 74 -19.90 2.48 -1.74
N GLY A 75 -19.68 1.16 -1.77
CA GLY A 75 -20.32 0.23 -2.71
C GLY A 75 -19.86 0.35 -4.16
N LYS A 76 -18.71 0.97 -4.41
CA LYS A 76 -18.10 1.11 -5.73
C LYS A 76 -16.66 0.56 -5.74
N VAL A 77 -16.20 0.18 -6.92
CA VAL A 77 -14.82 -0.18 -7.23
C VAL A 77 -14.26 0.88 -8.17
N TYR A 78 -13.10 1.42 -7.83
CA TYR A 78 -12.36 2.35 -8.68
C TYR A 78 -11.07 1.70 -9.11
N VAL A 79 -10.74 1.75 -10.40
CA VAL A 79 -9.55 1.10 -10.95
C VAL A 79 -9.05 1.84 -12.17
N GLY A 80 -7.75 2.07 -12.24
CA GLY A 80 -7.07 2.58 -13.43
C GLY A 80 -6.83 1.48 -14.45
N CYS A 81 -6.66 1.86 -15.71
CA CYS A 81 -6.41 0.97 -16.82
C CYS A 81 -5.37 1.58 -17.78
N ASP A 82 -4.66 0.73 -18.50
CA ASP A 82 -3.69 1.14 -19.49
C ASP A 82 -4.33 1.76 -20.74
N ASP A 83 -5.66 1.67 -20.88
CA ASP A 83 -6.42 2.40 -21.90
C ASP A 83 -6.59 3.89 -21.60
N GLY A 84 -5.94 4.40 -20.55
CA GLY A 84 -5.99 5.80 -20.14
C GLY A 84 -7.22 6.19 -19.31
N ASN A 85 -8.02 5.24 -18.85
CA ASN A 85 -9.21 5.53 -18.07
C ASN A 85 -9.08 5.14 -16.61
N LEU A 86 -9.64 5.97 -15.73
CA LEU A 86 -10.09 5.56 -14.41
C LEU A 86 -11.55 5.14 -14.50
N TYR A 87 -11.85 3.89 -14.16
CA TYR A 87 -13.21 3.33 -14.14
C TYR A 87 -13.79 3.33 -12.72
N ALA A 88 -15.09 3.64 -12.63
CA ALA A 88 -15.89 3.34 -11.45
C ALA A 88 -16.95 2.29 -11.80
N LEU A 89 -16.97 1.22 -11.01
CA LEU A 89 -17.85 0.08 -11.19
C LEU A 89 -18.75 -0.08 -9.95
N ASP A 90 -19.94 -0.60 -10.14
CA ASP A 90 -20.79 -1.05 -9.02
C ASP A 90 -20.17 -2.30 -8.37
N PHE A 91 -19.91 -2.26 -7.08
CA PHE A 91 -19.25 -3.33 -6.36
C PHE A 91 -19.98 -4.69 -6.42
N LYS A 92 -21.31 -4.67 -6.45
CA LYS A 92 -22.10 -5.90 -6.43
C LYS A 92 -22.26 -6.54 -7.80
N THR A 93 -22.28 -5.74 -8.87
CA THR A 93 -22.65 -6.20 -10.21
C THR A 93 -21.55 -6.08 -11.25
N GLY A 94 -20.47 -5.32 -10.97
CA GLY A 94 -19.41 -5.01 -11.92
C GLY A 94 -19.84 -4.06 -13.05
N LYS A 95 -21.05 -3.51 -13.02
CA LYS A 95 -21.51 -2.58 -14.05
C LYS A 95 -20.72 -1.26 -13.98
N LYS A 96 -20.26 -0.78 -15.14
CA LYS A 96 -19.64 0.52 -15.26
C LYS A 96 -20.64 1.63 -14.88
N LEU A 97 -20.26 2.46 -13.91
CA LEU A 97 -21.01 3.63 -13.47
C LEU A 97 -20.57 4.88 -14.25
N TRP A 98 -19.26 5.05 -14.37
CA TRP A 98 -18.64 6.12 -15.13
C TRP A 98 -17.18 5.76 -15.47
N ALA A 99 -16.57 6.52 -16.38
CA ALA A 99 -15.14 6.51 -16.65
C ALA A 99 -14.67 7.95 -16.78
N PHE A 100 -13.41 8.20 -16.38
CA PHE A 100 -12.70 9.46 -16.56
C PHE A 100 -11.46 9.17 -17.41
N ALA A 101 -11.35 9.84 -18.57
CA ALA A 101 -10.21 9.68 -19.47
C ALA A 101 -9.08 10.65 -19.12
N THR A 102 -7.85 10.17 -19.18
CA THR A 102 -6.60 10.92 -19.15
C THR A 102 -5.92 10.86 -20.52
N ASP A 103 -4.82 11.56 -20.72
CA ASP A 103 -4.11 11.57 -21.99
C ASP A 103 -3.11 10.39 -22.15
N ASP A 104 -2.90 9.58 -21.08
CA ASP A 104 -2.02 8.40 -21.08
C ASP A 104 -2.50 7.39 -20.02
N ILE A 105 -1.80 6.26 -19.89
CA ILE A 105 -2.18 5.13 -19.02
C ILE A 105 -2.35 5.51 -17.54
N VAL A 106 -3.25 4.80 -16.85
CA VAL A 106 -3.54 4.98 -15.42
C VAL A 106 -3.13 3.72 -14.66
N GLU A 107 -1.83 3.55 -14.41
CA GLU A 107 -1.29 2.47 -13.56
C GLU A 107 -1.42 2.81 -12.06
N SER A 108 -1.42 4.09 -11.72
CA SER A 108 -1.57 4.56 -10.34
C SER A 108 -2.84 4.02 -9.71
N SER A 109 -2.70 3.39 -8.53
CA SER A 109 -3.85 2.88 -7.78
C SER A 109 -4.60 4.05 -7.13
N PRO A 110 -5.94 4.12 -7.27
CA PRO A 110 -6.71 5.25 -6.76
C PRO A 110 -6.82 5.25 -5.23
N LEU A 111 -6.96 6.46 -4.68
CA LEU A 111 -7.30 6.72 -3.29
C LEU A 111 -8.68 7.36 -3.22
N VAL A 112 -9.56 6.85 -2.36
CA VAL A 112 -10.91 7.39 -2.13
C VAL A 112 -11.00 8.02 -0.76
N HIS A 113 -11.32 9.30 -0.71
CA HIS A 113 -11.52 10.04 0.53
C HIS A 113 -12.58 11.13 0.36
N ASN A 114 -13.53 11.23 1.29
CA ASN A 114 -14.57 12.27 1.33
C ASN A 114 -15.28 12.52 -0.03
N ASP A 115 -15.85 11.46 -0.61
CA ASP A 115 -16.55 11.50 -1.91
C ASP A 115 -15.70 11.99 -3.10
N ARG A 116 -14.38 11.91 -2.98
CA ARG A 116 -13.41 12.20 -4.05
C ARG A 116 -12.54 10.97 -4.33
N VAL A 117 -12.05 10.90 -5.55
CA VAL A 117 -11.07 9.89 -5.99
C VAL A 117 -9.84 10.63 -6.49
N TYR A 118 -8.68 10.27 -5.95
CA TYR A 118 -7.38 10.82 -6.31
C TYR A 118 -6.53 9.75 -6.98
N PHE A 119 -5.84 10.08 -8.04
CA PHE A 119 -4.97 9.15 -8.77
C PHE A 119 -3.95 9.89 -9.62
N GLY A 120 -2.89 9.21 -10.02
CA GLY A 120 -1.89 9.69 -10.97
C GLY A 120 -2.11 9.07 -12.35
N SER A 121 -1.50 9.67 -13.37
CA SER A 121 -1.44 9.12 -14.72
C SER A 121 -0.03 9.28 -15.30
N SER A 122 0.28 8.49 -16.31
CA SER A 122 1.51 8.60 -17.08
C SER A 122 1.57 9.86 -17.95
N ASP A 123 0.45 10.59 -18.07
CA ASP A 123 0.41 11.91 -18.71
C ASP A 123 1.04 13.04 -17.87
N GLY A 124 1.59 12.70 -16.70
CA GLY A 124 2.26 13.65 -15.81
C GLY A 124 1.32 14.41 -14.86
N PHE A 125 0.06 14.02 -14.75
CA PHE A 125 -0.88 14.70 -13.85
C PHE A 125 -1.31 13.84 -12.67
N VAL A 126 -1.54 14.53 -11.54
CA VAL A 126 -2.33 14.03 -10.42
C VAL A 126 -3.73 14.61 -10.55
N TYR A 127 -4.73 13.75 -10.46
CA TYR A 127 -6.14 14.11 -10.64
C TYR A 127 -6.94 13.95 -9.36
N ALA A 128 -7.93 14.82 -9.16
CA ALA A 128 -9.02 14.63 -8.23
C ALA A 128 -10.35 14.73 -8.98
N VAL A 129 -11.18 13.70 -8.83
CA VAL A 129 -12.52 13.64 -9.44
C VAL A 129 -13.58 13.33 -8.39
N THR A 130 -14.84 13.65 -8.66
CA THR A 130 -15.93 13.26 -7.77
C THR A 130 -16.17 11.76 -7.80
N ALA A 131 -16.32 11.12 -6.64
CA ALA A 131 -16.63 9.69 -6.54
C ALA A 131 -18.03 9.34 -7.08
N LYS A 132 -18.93 10.32 -7.18
CA LYS A 132 -20.31 10.14 -7.63
C LYS A 132 -20.41 9.91 -9.14
N ASP A 133 -19.79 10.77 -9.93
CA ASP A 133 -20.01 10.85 -11.38
C ASP A 133 -18.73 11.11 -12.19
N GLY A 134 -17.55 11.08 -11.55
CA GLY A 134 -16.24 11.20 -12.22
C GLY A 134 -15.92 12.59 -12.74
N LYS A 135 -16.60 13.64 -12.27
CA LYS A 135 -16.30 15.02 -12.72
C LYS A 135 -14.97 15.50 -12.15
N LEU A 136 -14.17 16.12 -13.00
CA LEU A 136 -12.92 16.75 -12.60
C LEU A 136 -13.17 17.83 -11.55
N LEU A 137 -12.44 17.78 -10.45
CA LEU A 137 -12.40 18.81 -9.42
C LEU A 137 -11.16 19.68 -9.60
N TRP A 138 -10.01 19.05 -9.73
CA TRP A 138 -8.73 19.69 -10.02
C TRP A 138 -7.75 18.68 -10.62
N LYS A 139 -6.72 19.18 -11.28
CA LYS A 139 -5.53 18.43 -11.65
C LYS A 139 -4.28 19.24 -11.33
N PHE A 140 -3.21 18.54 -10.98
CA PHE A 140 -1.89 19.11 -10.68
C PHE A 140 -0.87 18.49 -11.65
N GLU A 141 -0.12 19.35 -12.34
CA GLU A 141 0.90 18.96 -13.30
C GLU A 141 2.23 18.70 -12.58
N THR A 142 2.83 17.54 -12.83
CA THR A 142 4.21 17.19 -12.53
C THR A 142 5.03 17.25 -13.82
N GLU A 143 6.38 17.15 -13.74
CA GLU A 143 7.22 17.24 -14.93
C GLU A 143 7.41 15.86 -15.63
N ASP A 144 6.92 14.76 -15.03
CA ASP A 144 6.98 13.39 -15.57
C ASP A 144 5.86 12.52 -14.95
N ARG A 145 5.79 11.25 -15.32
CA ARG A 145 4.74 10.29 -14.97
C ARG A 145 4.51 10.15 -13.46
N VAL A 146 3.26 9.86 -13.11
CA VAL A 146 2.83 9.57 -11.74
C VAL A 146 2.31 8.13 -11.67
N LEU A 147 3.19 7.16 -11.40
CA LEU A 147 2.88 5.73 -11.38
C LEU A 147 2.50 5.25 -9.96
N GLY A 148 3.15 5.79 -8.93
CA GLY A 148 2.87 5.47 -7.54
C GLY A 148 1.46 5.89 -7.12
N ALA A 149 0.83 5.09 -6.25
CA ALA A 149 -0.46 5.47 -5.67
C ALA A 149 -0.30 6.67 -4.74
N PRO A 150 -1.20 7.66 -4.81
CA PRO A 150 -1.26 8.72 -3.82
C PRO A 150 -1.66 8.15 -2.45
N ASN A 151 -1.19 8.80 -1.39
CA ASN A 151 -1.53 8.47 -0.01
C ASN A 151 -2.08 9.67 0.73
N LEU A 152 -2.79 9.42 1.83
CA LEU A 152 -3.43 10.44 2.64
C LEU A 152 -2.60 10.73 3.89
N PHE A 153 -2.34 12.01 4.15
CA PHE A 153 -1.85 12.49 5.42
C PHE A 153 -2.94 13.28 6.14
N GLU A 154 -3.36 12.80 7.29
CA GLU A 154 -4.31 13.47 8.19
C GLU A 154 -3.55 13.93 9.44
N PRO A 155 -3.12 15.21 9.49
CA PRO A 155 -2.39 15.73 10.64
C PRO A 155 -3.29 15.84 11.86
N SER A 156 -2.72 15.63 13.04
CA SER A 156 -3.40 15.83 14.32
C SER A 156 -3.39 17.31 14.72
N GLY A 157 -4.51 17.82 15.25
CA GLY A 157 -4.63 19.17 15.79
C GLY A 157 -5.73 20.02 15.14
N ASP A 158 -6.27 20.97 15.90
CA ASP A 158 -7.34 21.86 15.43
C ASP A 158 -6.85 22.74 14.27
N GLY A 159 -7.59 22.70 13.14
CA GLY A 159 -7.29 23.50 11.96
C GLY A 159 -6.21 22.93 11.04
N ALA A 160 -5.61 21.80 11.37
CA ALA A 160 -4.67 21.11 10.48
C ALA A 160 -5.41 20.53 9.28
N LYS A 161 -4.93 20.81 8.07
CA LYS A 161 -5.56 20.36 6.83
C LYS A 161 -4.94 19.04 6.35
N PRO A 162 -5.76 18.08 5.93
CA PRO A 162 -5.25 16.86 5.31
C PRO A 162 -4.58 17.17 3.96
N ALA A 163 -3.60 16.34 3.59
CA ALA A 163 -2.84 16.49 2.36
C ALA A 163 -2.72 15.16 1.61
N LEU A 164 -2.64 15.25 0.29
CA LEU A 164 -2.30 14.14 -0.58
C LEU A 164 -0.78 14.08 -0.72
N ILE A 165 -0.20 12.91 -0.50
CA ILE A 165 1.22 12.66 -0.64
C ILE A 165 1.43 11.74 -1.85
N VAL A 166 2.21 12.19 -2.84
CA VAL A 166 2.39 11.47 -4.10
C VAL A 166 3.81 11.67 -4.65
N GLY A 167 4.41 10.59 -5.16
CA GLY A 167 5.69 10.62 -5.85
C GLY A 167 5.53 10.67 -7.37
N SER A 168 6.46 11.30 -8.06
CA SER A 168 6.53 11.36 -9.51
C SER A 168 7.90 10.89 -10.03
N TYR A 169 7.95 10.56 -11.30
CA TYR A 169 9.18 10.28 -12.04
C TYR A 169 10.01 11.54 -12.33
N ASP A 170 9.48 12.73 -12.04
CA ASP A 170 10.23 14.00 -12.03
C ASP A 170 11.17 14.15 -10.81
N PHE A 171 11.39 13.07 -10.06
CA PHE A 171 12.24 12.97 -8.87
C PHE A 171 11.67 13.69 -7.63
N ARG A 172 10.39 14.07 -7.64
CA ARG A 172 9.79 14.81 -6.53
C ARG A 172 8.69 14.04 -5.82
N LEU A 173 8.71 14.15 -4.50
CA LEU A 173 7.55 13.83 -3.66
C LEU A 173 6.80 15.11 -3.39
N TYR A 174 5.51 15.12 -3.67
CA TYR A 174 4.63 16.26 -3.47
C TYR A 174 3.68 16.07 -2.30
N SER A 175 3.41 17.16 -1.59
CA SER A 175 2.26 17.29 -0.70
C SER A 175 1.28 18.27 -1.32
N LEU A 176 0.07 17.81 -1.63
CA LEU A 176 -0.95 18.61 -2.28
C LEU A 176 -2.14 18.84 -1.34
N ASP A 177 -2.69 20.04 -1.34
CA ASP A 177 -3.93 20.36 -0.65
C ASP A 177 -5.08 19.58 -1.29
N LEU A 178 -5.85 18.82 -0.50
CA LEU A 178 -6.91 17.93 -0.99
C LEU A 178 -8.05 18.68 -1.68
N ASP A 179 -8.32 19.92 -1.30
CA ASP A 179 -9.44 20.69 -1.85
C ASP A 179 -9.10 21.37 -3.16
N SER A 180 -7.91 21.93 -3.26
CA SER A 180 -7.49 22.79 -4.38
C SER A 180 -6.46 22.17 -5.31
N GLY A 181 -5.81 21.07 -4.92
CA GLY A 181 -4.70 20.48 -5.65
C GLY A 181 -3.41 21.31 -5.64
N LYS A 182 -3.36 22.43 -4.90
CA LYS A 182 -2.14 23.25 -4.81
C LYS A 182 -1.06 22.53 -4.01
N SER A 183 0.20 22.65 -4.46
CA SER A 183 1.34 22.14 -3.73
C SER A 183 1.53 22.92 -2.42
N ASN A 184 1.59 22.18 -1.30
CA ASN A 184 2.01 22.72 0.00
C ASN A 184 3.53 22.77 0.07
N TRP A 185 4.19 21.72 -0.38
CA TRP A 185 5.65 21.57 -0.49
C TRP A 185 5.99 20.42 -1.44
N HIS A 186 7.24 20.36 -1.88
CA HIS A 186 7.83 19.21 -2.52
C HIS A 186 9.20 18.90 -1.92
N TYR A 187 9.62 17.63 -2.08
CA TYR A 187 10.93 17.14 -1.68
C TYR A 187 11.60 16.46 -2.87
N GLU A 188 12.86 16.79 -3.15
CA GLU A 188 13.61 16.24 -4.29
C GLU A 188 14.47 15.02 -3.90
N THR A 189 14.43 14.01 -4.73
CA THR A 189 15.29 12.82 -4.72
C THR A 189 16.32 12.92 -5.85
N SER A 190 17.26 11.98 -5.92
CA SER A 190 18.26 11.96 -7.00
C SER A 190 17.84 11.09 -8.20
N ASN A 191 16.67 10.42 -8.14
CA ASN A 191 16.18 9.58 -9.23
C ASN A 191 14.66 9.36 -9.08
N TYR A 192 14.03 8.59 -10.00
CA TYR A 192 12.60 8.30 -10.04
C TYR A 192 12.04 7.77 -8.73
N ILE A 193 10.85 8.23 -8.34
CA ILE A 193 10.08 7.68 -7.22
C ILE A 193 9.09 6.66 -7.78
N ASN A 194 9.40 5.37 -7.63
CA ASN A 194 8.57 4.26 -8.13
C ASN A 194 7.48 3.86 -7.15
N GLY A 195 7.84 3.77 -5.86
CA GLY A 195 6.95 3.26 -4.81
C GLY A 195 5.95 4.30 -4.34
N SER A 196 4.79 3.81 -3.89
CA SER A 196 3.83 4.65 -3.19
C SER A 196 4.37 5.04 -1.81
N PRO A 197 4.24 6.31 -1.39
CA PRO A 197 4.74 6.77 -0.09
C PRO A 197 3.88 6.19 1.05
N ALA A 198 4.48 5.48 1.99
CA ALA A 198 3.80 5.04 3.21
C ALA A 198 3.70 6.19 4.21
N VAL A 199 2.54 6.39 4.82
CA VAL A 199 2.31 7.45 5.82
C VAL A 199 2.07 6.83 7.18
N SER A 200 2.89 7.20 8.17
CA SER A 200 2.79 6.73 9.55
C SER A 200 3.41 7.73 10.51
N SER A 201 2.75 7.98 11.65
CA SER A 201 3.28 8.81 12.76
C SER A 201 3.78 10.20 12.31
N GLY A 202 3.07 10.86 11.38
CA GLY A 202 3.43 12.19 10.87
C GLY A 202 4.62 12.21 9.91
N ARG A 203 5.09 11.04 9.46
CA ARG A 203 6.19 10.85 8.51
C ARG A 203 5.72 10.08 7.29
N THR A 204 6.45 10.23 6.20
CA THR A 204 6.35 9.31 5.07
C THR A 204 7.67 8.59 4.85
N ALA A 205 7.57 7.31 4.46
CA ALA A 205 8.71 6.49 4.04
C ALA A 205 8.48 5.96 2.63
N PHE A 206 9.43 6.17 1.74
CA PHE A 206 9.34 5.73 0.34
C PHE A 206 10.73 5.46 -0.23
N GLY A 207 10.79 4.70 -1.31
CA GLY A 207 12.00 4.42 -2.05
C GLY A 207 11.84 4.70 -3.53
N GLY A 208 12.95 4.65 -4.25
CA GLY A 208 13.00 4.87 -5.69
C GLY A 208 14.25 4.27 -6.34
N CYS A 209 14.54 4.73 -7.55
CA CYS A 209 15.71 4.28 -8.32
C CYS A 209 17.05 4.87 -7.83
N ASP A 210 17.08 5.60 -6.73
CA ASP A 210 18.28 6.09 -6.09
C ASP A 210 18.85 5.17 -5.01
N ALA A 211 18.24 4.00 -4.82
CA ALA A 211 18.64 3.00 -3.83
C ALA A 211 18.53 3.46 -2.36
N VAL A 212 17.73 4.50 -2.09
CA VAL A 212 17.56 5.11 -0.76
C VAL A 212 16.15 4.94 -0.26
N LEU A 213 15.99 4.55 1.02
CA LEU A 213 14.74 4.76 1.75
C LEU A 213 14.76 6.17 2.34
N HIS A 214 13.89 7.03 1.83
CA HIS A 214 13.68 8.39 2.31
C HIS A 214 12.65 8.41 3.42
N VAL A 215 12.92 9.20 4.48
CA VAL A 215 11.96 9.48 5.56
C VAL A 215 11.81 10.98 5.69
N ILE A 216 10.58 11.47 5.49
CA ILE A 216 10.25 12.90 5.43
C ILE A 216 9.19 13.22 6.48
N GLN A 217 9.37 14.30 7.22
CA GLN A 217 8.34 14.87 8.11
C GLN A 217 7.26 15.54 7.28
N LEU A 218 6.02 15.09 7.42
CA LEU A 218 4.92 15.50 6.54
C LEU A 218 4.41 16.92 6.79
N ALA A 219 4.56 17.43 8.01
CA ALA A 219 4.08 18.78 8.34
C ALA A 219 4.77 19.87 7.51
N GLU A 220 6.06 19.72 7.23
CA GLU A 220 6.88 20.74 6.60
C GLU A 220 7.66 20.25 5.36
N GLY A 221 7.53 18.97 4.98
CA GLY A 221 8.30 18.38 3.88
C GLY A 221 9.81 18.25 4.16
N LYS A 222 10.21 18.32 5.43
CA LYS A 222 11.62 18.27 5.82
C LYS A 222 12.15 16.84 5.85
N LYS A 223 13.32 16.67 5.25
CA LYS A 223 14.09 15.43 5.37
C LYS A 223 14.41 15.10 6.83
N GLU A 224 13.99 13.91 7.27
CA GLU A 224 14.38 13.36 8.57
C GLU A 224 15.56 12.39 8.42
N LYS A 225 15.46 11.44 7.47
CA LYS A 225 16.51 10.45 7.22
C LYS A 225 16.58 10.05 5.75
N GLN A 226 17.76 9.58 5.39
CA GLN A 226 18.05 8.85 4.17
C GLN A 226 18.83 7.60 4.56
N ILE A 227 18.34 6.41 4.19
CA ILE A 227 18.91 5.13 4.59
C ILE A 227 19.24 4.36 3.32
N ASP A 228 20.51 4.06 3.11
CA ASP A 228 20.97 3.27 1.97
C ASP A 228 20.38 1.86 2.03
N ALA A 229 19.61 1.51 1.01
CA ALA A 229 19.02 0.18 0.85
C ALA A 229 19.90 -0.76 0.03
N GLY A 230 20.96 -0.23 -0.59
CA GLY A 230 21.94 -0.98 -1.37
C GLY A 230 21.58 -1.19 -2.84
N ALA A 231 20.30 -1.06 -3.24
CA ALA A 231 19.88 -1.19 -4.62
C ALA A 231 18.50 -0.55 -4.85
N TYR A 232 18.14 -0.38 -6.13
CA TYR A 232 16.87 0.24 -6.57
C TYR A 232 15.65 -0.40 -5.95
N ILE A 233 14.80 0.43 -5.37
CA ILE A 233 13.55 0.06 -4.71
C ILE A 233 12.41 0.29 -5.71
N VAL A 234 11.66 -0.78 -6.01
CA VAL A 234 10.50 -0.71 -6.92
C VAL A 234 9.18 -0.78 -6.15
N GLY A 235 9.09 -1.71 -5.20
CA GLY A 235 7.91 -1.86 -4.36
C GLY A 235 7.78 -0.74 -3.33
N SER A 236 6.60 -0.62 -2.76
CA SER A 236 6.33 0.34 -1.70
C SER A 236 6.70 -0.24 -0.33
N ALA A 237 7.22 0.59 0.55
CA ALA A 237 7.51 0.21 1.92
C ALA A 237 6.21 0.04 2.72
N ALA A 238 6.05 -1.06 3.45
CA ALA A 238 5.06 -1.14 4.51
C ALA A 238 5.68 -0.68 5.82
N VAL A 239 4.98 0.17 6.59
CA VAL A 239 5.52 0.71 7.86
C VAL A 239 4.67 0.24 9.03
N VAL A 240 5.30 -0.42 10.00
CA VAL A 240 4.66 -0.89 11.24
C VAL A 240 5.61 -0.70 12.42
N ASP A 241 5.19 -0.02 13.47
CA ASP A 241 6.00 0.24 14.69
C ASP A 241 7.38 0.86 14.36
N ASP A 242 7.39 1.88 13.47
CA ASP A 242 8.61 2.55 12.99
C ASP A 242 9.62 1.64 12.28
N MET A 243 9.19 0.47 11.85
CA MET A 243 9.95 -0.45 10.99
C MET A 243 9.41 -0.41 9.58
N ALA A 244 10.26 -0.15 8.60
CA ALA A 244 9.94 -0.24 7.18
C ALA A 244 10.35 -1.60 6.61
N TYR A 245 9.43 -2.22 5.86
CA TYR A 245 9.62 -3.52 5.22
C TYR A 245 9.59 -3.35 3.71
N ILE A 246 10.70 -3.63 3.03
CA ILE A 246 10.86 -3.30 1.61
C ILE A 246 11.81 -4.26 0.90
N GLY A 247 11.49 -4.58 -0.35
CA GLY A 247 12.36 -5.34 -1.23
C GLY A 247 13.08 -4.44 -2.24
N HIS A 248 14.15 -4.95 -2.84
CA HIS A 248 14.88 -4.25 -3.89
C HIS A 248 15.34 -5.20 -5.03
N TYR A 249 15.89 -4.61 -6.09
CA TYR A 249 16.27 -5.31 -7.31
C TYR A 249 17.41 -6.33 -7.12
N GLU A 250 18.31 -6.11 -6.16
CA GLU A 250 19.48 -6.98 -5.93
C GLU A 250 19.22 -8.08 -4.89
N ASN A 251 18.05 -8.69 -4.95
CA ASN A 251 17.75 -9.98 -4.32
C ASN A 251 17.65 -9.96 -2.78
N GLU A 252 17.49 -8.81 -2.14
CA GLU A 252 17.31 -8.73 -0.69
C GLU A 252 15.95 -8.14 -0.35
N PHE A 253 15.38 -8.61 0.74
CA PHE A 253 14.24 -8.02 1.42
C PHE A 253 14.69 -7.50 2.79
N LEU A 254 14.38 -6.25 3.09
CA LEU A 254 14.94 -5.52 4.22
C LEU A 254 13.85 -5.19 5.25
N CYS A 255 14.24 -5.22 6.51
CA CYS A 255 13.56 -4.52 7.59
C CYS A 255 14.49 -3.40 8.08
N ILE A 256 13.99 -2.18 8.04
CA ILE A 256 14.74 -0.98 8.35
C ILE A 256 14.12 -0.32 9.57
N ASP A 257 14.89 -0.11 10.62
CA ASP A 257 14.53 0.69 11.79
C ASP A 257 14.64 2.17 11.41
N ILE A 258 13.47 2.83 11.22
CA ILE A 258 13.38 4.23 10.82
C ILE A 258 14.00 5.14 11.88
N ASN A 259 13.74 4.88 13.17
CA ASN A 259 14.25 5.70 14.28
C ASN A 259 15.77 5.59 14.42
N ALA A 260 16.30 4.38 14.34
CA ALA A 260 17.74 4.15 14.39
C ALA A 260 18.45 4.52 13.07
N GLY A 261 17.71 4.62 11.97
CA GLY A 261 18.28 4.92 10.64
C GLY A 261 19.16 3.80 10.10
N LYS A 262 18.82 2.53 10.35
CA LYS A 262 19.66 1.38 9.96
C LYS A 262 18.84 0.15 9.63
N ILE A 263 19.44 -0.75 8.86
CA ILE A 263 18.87 -2.06 8.56
C ILE A 263 18.90 -2.91 9.83
N ALA A 264 17.72 -3.37 10.27
CA ALA A 264 17.55 -4.24 11.44
C ALA A 264 17.85 -5.72 11.08
N TRP A 265 17.35 -6.17 9.93
CA TRP A 265 17.64 -7.48 9.37
C TRP A 265 17.48 -7.48 7.85
N LYS A 266 18.15 -8.44 7.20
CA LYS A 266 18.03 -8.72 5.77
C LYS A 266 17.62 -10.16 5.55
N TYR A 267 16.83 -10.39 4.52
CA TYR A 267 16.48 -11.72 4.03
C TYR A 267 16.88 -11.87 2.56
N LYS A 268 17.50 -13.00 2.24
CA LYS A 268 17.88 -13.41 0.89
C LYS A 268 17.72 -14.91 0.75
N ASP A 269 17.00 -15.38 -0.26
CA ASP A 269 16.89 -16.82 -0.56
C ASP A 269 17.66 -17.16 -1.84
N ARG A 270 17.34 -16.46 -2.95
CA ARG A 270 17.94 -16.69 -4.27
C ARG A 270 18.32 -15.37 -4.92
N ALA A 271 18.95 -15.45 -6.11
CA ALA A 271 19.34 -14.28 -6.88
C ALA A 271 18.17 -13.73 -7.74
N PHE A 272 17.05 -13.35 -7.10
CA PHE A 272 15.88 -12.79 -7.75
C PHE A 272 15.31 -11.59 -6.98
N ALA A 273 14.87 -10.59 -7.71
CA ALA A 273 14.35 -9.33 -7.15
C ALA A 273 13.06 -9.52 -6.32
N TYR A 274 12.95 -8.75 -5.24
CA TYR A 274 11.72 -8.58 -4.46
C TYR A 274 11.10 -7.23 -4.85
N ILE A 275 10.17 -7.24 -5.78
CA ILE A 275 9.55 -6.01 -6.29
C ILE A 275 8.11 -5.80 -5.80
N SER A 276 7.46 -6.83 -5.28
CA SER A 276 6.14 -6.69 -4.65
C SER A 276 6.23 -5.95 -3.32
N SER A 277 5.17 -5.20 -2.97
CA SER A 277 5.04 -4.61 -1.64
C SER A 277 4.55 -5.66 -0.64
N ALA A 278 5.18 -5.72 0.53
CA ALA A 278 4.86 -6.75 1.51
C ALA A 278 3.52 -6.56 2.21
N ALA A 279 2.89 -7.66 2.64
CA ALA A 279 1.85 -7.64 3.66
C ALA A 279 2.49 -7.89 5.04
N VAL A 280 2.19 -7.02 6.01
CA VAL A 280 2.83 -7.04 7.34
C VAL A 280 1.78 -7.18 8.42
N THR A 281 1.82 -8.29 9.16
CA THR A 281 0.98 -8.56 10.33
C THR A 281 1.75 -8.33 11.64
N ALA A 282 1.14 -8.64 12.78
CA ALA A 282 1.79 -8.48 14.08
C ALA A 282 3.07 -9.33 14.21
N ASP A 283 3.11 -10.51 13.59
CA ASP A 283 4.18 -11.51 13.73
C ASP A 283 4.84 -11.93 12.41
N ARG A 284 4.27 -11.57 11.25
CA ARG A 284 4.70 -12.08 9.94
C ARG A 284 4.83 -10.98 8.90
N VAL A 285 5.74 -11.22 7.96
CA VAL A 285 5.88 -10.47 6.72
C VAL A 285 5.71 -11.43 5.56
N VAL A 286 4.82 -11.09 4.61
CA VAL A 286 4.57 -11.91 3.43
C VAL A 286 4.90 -11.10 2.19
N VAL A 287 5.74 -11.63 1.31
CA VAL A 287 6.21 -10.92 0.11
C VAL A 287 6.32 -11.88 -1.09
N GLY A 288 5.91 -11.40 -2.26
CA GLY A 288 6.14 -12.06 -3.53
C GLY A 288 7.56 -11.85 -4.03
N CYS A 289 8.08 -12.80 -4.82
CA CYS A 289 9.40 -12.71 -5.40
C CYS A 289 9.42 -13.25 -6.84
N ARG A 290 10.30 -12.74 -7.67
CA ARG A 290 10.54 -13.22 -9.04
C ARG A 290 11.18 -14.61 -9.10
N ASP A 291 11.55 -15.19 -7.95
CA ASP A 291 11.97 -16.61 -7.83
C ASP A 291 10.79 -17.59 -7.92
N LYS A 292 9.59 -17.10 -8.26
CA LYS A 292 8.32 -17.85 -8.36
C LYS A 292 7.84 -18.37 -7.00
N ARG A 293 8.05 -17.56 -5.94
CA ARG A 293 7.60 -17.92 -4.60
C ARG A 293 6.98 -16.73 -3.87
N LEU A 294 6.00 -17.08 -3.05
CA LEU A 294 5.52 -16.25 -1.98
C LEU A 294 6.28 -16.66 -0.70
N HIS A 295 7.01 -15.73 -0.10
CA HIS A 295 7.77 -15.95 1.11
C HIS A 295 7.03 -15.40 2.32
N CYS A 296 7.01 -16.16 3.42
CA CYS A 296 6.57 -15.68 4.72
C CYS A 296 7.73 -15.71 5.69
N LEU A 297 7.97 -14.57 6.31
CA LEU A 297 9.07 -14.36 7.23
C LEU A 297 8.52 -14.05 8.62
N ASP A 298 9.26 -14.44 9.65
CA ASP A 298 9.07 -13.95 11.00
C ASP A 298 9.39 -12.45 11.03
N ARG A 299 8.44 -11.63 11.46
CA ARG A 299 8.55 -10.17 11.41
C ARG A 299 9.74 -9.65 12.22
N LYS A 300 10.03 -10.26 13.36
CA LYS A 300 11.07 -9.79 14.29
C LYS A 300 12.48 -10.15 13.82
N THR A 301 12.65 -11.32 13.22
CA THR A 301 13.97 -11.89 12.93
C THR A 301 14.33 -11.97 11.45
N GLY A 302 13.36 -11.79 10.55
CA GLY A 302 13.53 -11.99 9.10
C GLY A 302 13.72 -13.46 8.69
N LYS A 303 13.63 -14.41 9.61
CA LYS A 303 13.76 -15.83 9.29
C LYS A 303 12.54 -16.33 8.52
N ARG A 304 12.79 -17.10 7.44
CA ARG A 304 11.71 -17.71 6.66
C ARG A 304 10.96 -18.75 7.50
N LEU A 305 9.64 -18.59 7.59
CA LEU A 305 8.72 -19.52 8.21
C LEU A 305 8.25 -20.56 7.19
N TRP A 306 7.86 -20.10 5.99
CA TRP A 306 7.48 -20.97 4.88
C TRP A 306 7.66 -20.23 3.54
N ALA A 307 7.59 -21.00 2.43
CA ALA A 307 7.49 -20.45 1.08
C ALA A 307 6.49 -21.30 0.27
N PHE A 308 5.60 -20.63 -0.46
CA PHE A 308 4.65 -21.24 -1.40
C PHE A 308 5.16 -21.03 -2.83
N ARG A 309 5.20 -22.09 -3.65
CA ARG A 309 5.72 -22.06 -5.03
C ARG A 309 4.59 -21.93 -6.04
N THR A 310 4.76 -21.02 -6.98
CA THR A 310 3.96 -20.83 -8.20
C THR A 310 4.73 -21.28 -9.45
N ARG A 311 4.13 -21.17 -10.63
CA ARG A 311 4.80 -21.46 -11.91
C ARG A 311 5.41 -20.22 -12.55
N GLY A 312 4.88 -19.01 -12.25
CA GLY A 312 5.34 -17.69 -12.70
C GLY A 312 5.92 -16.87 -11.55
N SER A 313 6.50 -15.72 -11.84
CA SER A 313 6.92 -14.71 -10.87
C SER A 313 5.74 -14.22 -10.04
N ILE A 314 6.01 -13.63 -8.90
CA ILE A 314 4.98 -13.00 -8.06
C ILE A 314 5.35 -11.53 -7.89
N ASP A 315 4.91 -10.72 -8.85
CA ASP A 315 5.03 -9.28 -8.84
C ASP A 315 3.82 -8.64 -8.13
N SER A 316 2.67 -9.31 -8.14
CA SER A 316 1.48 -8.95 -7.36
C SER A 316 1.78 -8.85 -5.87
N SER A 317 1.34 -7.77 -5.24
CA SER A 317 1.57 -7.53 -3.81
C SER A 317 0.53 -8.27 -2.96
N PRO A 318 0.93 -9.22 -2.08
CA PRO A 318 0.01 -10.07 -1.31
C PRO A 318 -0.84 -9.27 -0.32
N VAL A 319 -2.05 -9.74 -0.06
CA VAL A 319 -2.97 -9.19 0.95
C VAL A 319 -3.29 -10.25 1.99
N VAL A 320 -3.27 -9.89 3.26
CA VAL A 320 -3.61 -10.76 4.38
C VAL A 320 -4.98 -10.44 4.93
N ALA A 321 -5.84 -11.45 5.06
CA ALA A 321 -7.15 -11.35 5.71
C ALA A 321 -7.55 -12.69 6.33
N ASP A 322 -8.16 -12.66 7.52
CA ASP A 322 -8.77 -13.83 8.16
C ASP A 322 -7.85 -15.07 8.21
N GLY A 323 -6.55 -14.86 8.52
CA GLY A 323 -5.54 -15.93 8.56
C GLY A 323 -5.13 -16.51 7.20
N LYS A 324 -5.44 -15.82 6.11
CA LYS A 324 -5.17 -16.22 4.73
C LYS A 324 -4.41 -15.14 3.98
N VAL A 325 -3.68 -15.54 2.96
CA VAL A 325 -2.97 -14.65 2.04
C VAL A 325 -3.58 -14.78 0.65
N VAL A 326 -3.94 -13.67 0.03
CA VAL A 326 -4.41 -13.59 -1.36
C VAL A 326 -3.29 -13.00 -2.20
N VAL A 327 -2.97 -13.61 -3.33
CA VAL A 327 -1.92 -13.12 -4.24
C VAL A 327 -2.16 -13.58 -5.68
N GLY A 328 -1.89 -12.70 -6.63
CA GLY A 328 -1.78 -13.01 -8.05
C GLY A 328 -0.38 -13.53 -8.42
N SER A 329 -0.26 -14.15 -9.57
CA SER A 329 1.02 -14.61 -10.14
C SER A 329 1.02 -14.47 -11.66
N ASP A 330 2.20 -14.31 -12.24
CA ASP A 330 2.41 -14.28 -13.69
C ASP A 330 2.10 -15.63 -14.36
N ASP A 331 1.83 -16.69 -13.56
CA ASP A 331 1.32 -17.96 -14.11
C ASP A 331 -0.18 -17.93 -14.43
N GLY A 332 -0.82 -16.77 -14.30
CA GLY A 332 -2.23 -16.57 -14.60
C GLY A 332 -3.18 -17.05 -13.49
N ASN A 333 -2.67 -17.37 -12.30
CA ASN A 333 -3.50 -17.82 -11.21
C ASN A 333 -3.61 -16.80 -10.07
N LEU A 334 -4.83 -16.65 -9.55
CA LEU A 334 -5.08 -16.06 -8.25
C LEU A 334 -5.07 -17.16 -7.19
N TYR A 335 -4.28 -16.98 -6.14
CA TYR A 335 -4.11 -17.95 -5.08
C TYR A 335 -4.62 -17.44 -3.74
N ILE A 336 -5.18 -18.34 -2.92
CA ILE A 336 -5.36 -18.17 -1.49
C ILE A 336 -4.55 -19.24 -0.79
N VAL A 337 -3.65 -18.81 0.09
CA VAL A 337 -2.83 -19.73 0.90
C VAL A 337 -3.03 -19.44 2.39
N SER A 338 -2.82 -20.46 3.23
CA SER A 338 -2.86 -20.33 4.68
C SER A 338 -1.69 -19.46 5.16
N LEU A 339 -1.97 -18.42 5.95
CA LEU A 339 -0.93 -17.58 6.57
C LEU A 339 -0.09 -18.40 7.56
N ALA A 340 -0.67 -19.43 8.18
CA ALA A 340 0.00 -20.23 9.19
C ALA A 340 1.15 -21.07 8.64
N ASP A 341 0.95 -21.75 7.49
CA ASP A 341 1.85 -22.75 6.98
C ASP A 341 2.08 -22.73 5.45
N GLY A 342 1.50 -21.75 4.73
CA GLY A 342 1.67 -21.58 3.29
C GLY A 342 0.96 -22.62 2.43
N LYS A 343 0.09 -23.45 2.99
CA LYS A 343 -0.69 -24.43 2.21
C LYS A 343 -1.70 -23.73 1.31
N LYS A 344 -1.80 -24.19 0.06
CA LYS A 344 -2.83 -23.72 -0.86
C LYS A 344 -4.22 -24.10 -0.34
N LEU A 345 -5.09 -23.10 -0.19
CA LEU A 345 -6.48 -23.27 0.23
C LEU A 345 -7.44 -23.18 -0.96
N TRP A 346 -7.13 -22.32 -1.94
CA TRP A 346 -7.94 -22.13 -3.12
C TRP A 346 -7.08 -21.52 -4.25
N SER A 347 -7.48 -21.72 -5.49
CA SER A 347 -6.93 -21.00 -6.63
C SER A 347 -7.94 -20.93 -7.76
N TYR A 348 -7.80 -19.90 -8.59
CA TYR A 348 -8.58 -19.72 -9.82
C TYR A 348 -7.63 -19.33 -10.95
N GLU A 349 -7.75 -20.03 -12.09
CA GLU A 349 -6.95 -19.76 -13.29
C GLU A 349 -7.68 -18.70 -14.14
N ILE A 350 -7.07 -17.52 -14.25
CA ILE A 350 -7.51 -16.44 -15.15
C ILE A 350 -6.92 -16.69 -16.54
N GLY A 351 -5.69 -17.20 -16.62
CA GLY A 351 -5.00 -17.57 -17.85
C GLY A 351 -4.00 -16.52 -18.34
N GLU A 352 -4.10 -15.27 -17.86
CA GLU A 352 -3.18 -14.17 -18.16
C GLU A 352 -2.50 -13.66 -16.88
N PRO A 353 -1.30 -13.08 -16.96
CA PRO A 353 -0.57 -12.60 -15.79
C PRO A 353 -1.39 -11.70 -14.88
N ILE A 354 -1.17 -11.85 -13.57
CA ILE A 354 -1.83 -11.05 -12.53
C ILE A 354 -0.76 -10.28 -11.77
N ILE A 355 -0.49 -9.04 -12.20
CA ILE A 355 0.50 -8.14 -11.61
C ILE A 355 -0.15 -7.24 -10.56
N ALA A 356 -1.37 -6.77 -10.81
CA ALA A 356 -2.13 -5.96 -9.87
C ALA A 356 -2.23 -6.64 -8.48
N ALA A 357 -2.25 -5.85 -7.42
CA ALA A 357 -2.50 -6.38 -6.09
C ALA A 357 -4.02 -6.62 -5.88
N PRO A 358 -4.40 -7.64 -5.09
CA PRO A 358 -5.79 -7.83 -4.70
C PRO A 358 -6.30 -6.67 -3.83
N ALA A 359 -7.58 -6.30 -4.00
CA ALA A 359 -8.33 -5.47 -3.06
C ALA A 359 -9.41 -6.32 -2.39
N LEU A 360 -9.69 -6.10 -1.12
CA LEU A 360 -10.55 -6.98 -0.34
C LEU A 360 -11.54 -6.21 0.54
N ALA A 361 -12.84 -6.41 0.29
CA ALA A 361 -13.91 -5.88 1.11
C ALA A 361 -15.11 -6.82 1.16
N ASN A 362 -15.81 -6.92 2.31
CA ASN A 362 -17.02 -7.74 2.48
C ASN A 362 -16.86 -9.21 2.02
N GLY A 363 -15.69 -9.81 2.24
CA GLY A 363 -15.39 -11.18 1.81
C GLY A 363 -15.24 -11.35 0.29
N THR A 364 -15.17 -10.26 -0.46
CA THR A 364 -15.02 -10.24 -1.92
C THR A 364 -13.63 -9.74 -2.30
N ILE A 365 -12.95 -10.49 -3.15
CA ILE A 365 -11.68 -10.12 -3.76
C ILE A 365 -11.97 -9.44 -5.09
N ILE A 366 -11.39 -8.26 -5.30
CA ILE A 366 -11.35 -7.56 -6.59
C ILE A 366 -9.91 -7.60 -7.09
N ILE A 367 -9.71 -7.99 -8.36
CA ILE A 367 -8.39 -8.11 -8.96
C ILE A 367 -8.43 -7.76 -10.45
N GLY A 368 -7.46 -7.00 -10.92
CA GLY A 368 -7.20 -6.77 -12.34
C GLY A 368 -6.20 -7.77 -12.91
N ALA A 369 -6.23 -7.99 -14.21
CA ALA A 369 -5.27 -8.83 -14.92
C ALA A 369 -4.90 -8.22 -16.29
N GLU A 370 -3.84 -8.75 -16.87
CA GLU A 370 -3.31 -8.35 -18.19
C GLU A 370 -4.29 -8.55 -19.35
N ASP A 371 -5.28 -9.42 -19.17
CA ASP A 371 -6.35 -9.59 -20.17
C ASP A 371 -7.32 -8.40 -20.23
N GLY A 372 -7.06 -7.33 -19.48
CA GLY A 372 -7.91 -6.14 -19.42
C GLY A 372 -9.23 -6.37 -18.68
N ARG A 373 -9.31 -7.36 -17.79
CA ARG A 373 -10.51 -7.57 -16.98
C ARG A 373 -10.27 -7.29 -15.51
N VAL A 374 -11.30 -6.74 -14.90
CA VAL A 374 -11.46 -6.73 -13.44
C VAL A 374 -12.35 -7.91 -13.07
N TYR A 375 -11.91 -8.72 -12.13
CA TYR A 375 -12.60 -9.89 -11.61
C TYR A 375 -13.05 -9.66 -10.18
N ALA A 376 -14.25 -10.15 -9.85
CA ALA A 376 -14.73 -10.20 -8.47
C ALA A 376 -14.97 -11.65 -8.05
N PHE A 377 -14.35 -12.08 -6.96
CA PHE A 377 -14.54 -13.39 -6.36
C PHE A 377 -15.12 -13.25 -4.96
N GLY A 378 -16.17 -14.00 -4.66
CA GLY A 378 -16.83 -13.94 -3.35
C GLY A 378 -17.49 -15.26 -2.99
N PRO A 379 -18.14 -15.35 -1.80
CA PRO A 379 -18.79 -16.56 -1.37
C PRO A 379 -19.89 -16.98 -2.35
N ALA A 380 -20.04 -18.29 -2.55
CA ALA A 380 -21.19 -18.84 -3.24
C ALA A 380 -22.44 -18.50 -2.42
N LYS A 381 -23.43 -17.85 -3.05
CA LYS A 381 -24.75 -17.64 -2.44
C LYS A 381 -25.47 -18.98 -2.32
#